data_67ae405403fac5f3d6a6fe0c754fc870
#
_entry.id   67ae405403fac5f3d6a6fe0c754fc870
#
_cell.length_a   1.000
_cell.length_b   1.000
_cell.length_c   1.000
_cell.angle_alpha   90.00
_cell.angle_beta   90.00
_cell.angle_gamma   90.00
#
_symmetry.space_group_name_H-M   'P 1'
#
loop_
_entity.id
_entity.type
_entity.pdbx_description
1 polymer ?
#
loop_
_entity_poly.entity_id
_entity_poly.type
_entity_poly.pdbx_seq_one_letter_code
_entity_poly.pdbx_strand_id
1 'polypeptide(L)'
;MQVRQIACNACGAERFAPVSAVGDWTIGQCRACGLVFVNPVPYFDATDEFSEMSRAFEYTEYMHQPISPEILAFERQQLLANAQEVARLSGSDSRSERRMRFLDIGCGSGASIRAASDLGWEATGIDIDPQLIRKGREQLQVDLRCVPILESGLLPGTFDFVKLRDVIEHLPNPLEVLVTVRELLAPHGVVLLVTPNEGSLATRARLILRRKRTLVATVPPPHHLHSFAPATLVRTLNRAQLRPSMTFTTTPSDGRYVTSHNVARAQAQPALRPLWRIGRALGMGAVLVSWAVKS
;
A
#
# COMPACT_ATOMS: atom_id res chain seq x y z
N MET A 1 1.46 24.57 4.69
CA MET A 1 0.89 23.21 4.81
C MET A 1 0.04 23.15 6.06
N GLN A 2 -1.23 22.76 5.94
CA GLN A 2 -2.13 22.60 7.08
C GLN A 2 -1.88 21.23 7.73
N VAL A 3 -2.06 21.15 9.05
CA VAL A 3 -1.91 19.91 9.82
C VAL A 3 -3.10 19.69 10.75
N ARG A 4 -3.45 18.43 11.01
CA ARG A 4 -4.53 18.09 11.97
C ARG A 4 -4.10 16.98 12.92
N GLN A 5 -4.59 17.06 14.15
CA GLN A 5 -4.49 15.98 15.13
C GLN A 5 -5.46 14.87 14.74
N ILE A 6 -5.00 13.63 14.86
CA ILE A 6 -5.84 12.45 14.60
C ILE A 6 -5.80 11.47 15.78
N ALA A 7 -6.91 10.77 16.00
CA ALA A 7 -6.93 9.58 16.84
C ALA A 7 -6.23 8.41 16.12
N CYS A 8 -5.80 7.41 16.87
CA CYS A 8 -5.14 6.23 16.31
C CYS A 8 -6.04 5.48 15.34
N ASN A 9 -5.63 5.34 14.08
CA ASN A 9 -6.39 4.65 13.04
C ASN A 9 -6.63 3.16 13.36
N ALA A 10 -5.73 2.51 14.11
CA ALA A 10 -5.86 1.09 14.44
C ALA A 10 -6.81 0.81 15.62
N CYS A 11 -6.96 1.71 16.59
CA CYS A 11 -7.76 1.41 17.78
C CYS A 11 -8.66 2.56 18.28
N GLY A 12 -8.57 3.75 17.68
CA GLY A 12 -9.36 4.92 18.06
C GLY A 12 -8.88 5.66 19.31
N ALA A 13 -7.81 5.20 19.96
CA ALA A 13 -7.30 5.86 21.16
C ALA A 13 -6.63 7.19 20.81
N GLU A 14 -6.82 8.18 21.67
CA GLU A 14 -6.19 9.51 21.54
C GLU A 14 -4.83 9.59 22.24
N ARG A 15 -4.46 8.55 23.01
CA ARG A 15 -3.20 8.51 23.77
C ARG A 15 -2.01 8.26 22.84
N PHE A 16 -1.30 9.32 22.54
CA PHE A 16 -0.11 9.35 21.69
C PHE A 16 1.12 9.65 22.53
N ALA A 17 2.18 8.86 22.39
CA ALA A 17 3.46 9.09 23.05
C ALA A 17 4.49 9.46 21.99
N PRO A 18 5.03 10.70 21.97
CA PRO A 18 6.14 11.05 21.11
C PRO A 18 7.34 10.11 21.31
N VAL A 19 7.91 9.62 20.22
CA VAL A 19 9.09 8.74 20.23
C VAL A 19 10.25 9.33 19.42
N SER A 20 9.97 10.23 18.47
CA SER A 20 10.98 10.91 17.66
C SER A 20 10.41 12.16 17.00
N ALA A 21 11.31 12.99 16.45
CA ALA A 21 10.98 14.08 15.55
C ALA A 21 11.90 14.04 14.32
N VAL A 22 11.37 14.46 13.17
CA VAL A 22 12.12 14.61 11.92
C VAL A 22 11.69 15.94 11.30
N GLY A 23 12.56 16.96 11.31
CA GLY A 23 12.16 18.33 11.01
C GLY A 23 11.00 18.76 11.92
N ASP A 24 9.94 19.29 11.35
CA ASP A 24 8.74 19.73 12.07
C ASP A 24 7.75 18.60 12.41
N TRP A 25 8.07 17.36 12.02
CA TRP A 25 7.19 16.21 12.18
C TRP A 25 7.42 15.50 13.50
N THR A 26 6.37 15.34 14.29
CA THR A 26 6.39 14.51 15.49
C THR A 26 5.90 13.11 15.15
N ILE A 27 6.74 12.13 15.43
CA ILE A 27 6.43 10.72 15.29
C ILE A 27 6.21 10.14 16.68
N GLY A 28 5.14 9.41 16.84
CA GLY A 28 4.87 8.78 18.12
C GLY A 28 4.18 7.45 18.00
N GLN A 29 3.95 6.84 19.14
CA GLN A 29 3.34 5.54 19.26
C GLN A 29 2.05 5.62 20.05
N CYS A 30 0.99 4.98 19.54
CA CYS A 30 -0.24 4.77 20.28
C CYS A 30 0.03 3.91 21.51
N ARG A 31 -0.30 4.43 22.70
CA ARG A 31 -0.09 3.69 23.96
C ARG A 31 -1.02 2.49 24.14
N ALA A 32 -2.13 2.44 23.39
CA ALA A 32 -3.10 1.36 23.50
C ALA A 32 -2.79 0.17 22.58
N CYS A 33 -2.32 0.41 21.33
CA CYS A 33 -2.14 -0.67 20.37
C CYS A 33 -0.75 -0.76 19.74
N GLY A 34 0.11 0.24 19.98
CA GLY A 34 1.48 0.24 19.49
C GLY A 34 1.65 0.74 18.05
N LEU A 35 0.59 1.17 17.33
CA LEU A 35 0.76 1.77 16.01
C LEU A 35 1.66 3.00 16.11
N VAL A 36 2.66 3.05 15.24
CA VAL A 36 3.55 4.22 15.11
C VAL A 36 3.05 5.07 13.94
N PHE A 37 2.90 6.38 14.18
CA PHE A 37 2.40 7.30 13.15
C PHE A 37 2.82 8.74 13.43
N VAL A 38 2.74 9.57 12.40
CA VAL A 38 2.95 11.02 12.51
C VAL A 38 1.71 11.66 13.12
N ASN A 39 1.88 12.57 14.08
CA ASN A 39 0.78 13.35 14.63
C ASN A 39 1.27 14.70 15.18
N PRO A 40 0.79 15.85 14.66
CA PRO A 40 -0.28 15.97 13.69
C PRO A 40 0.11 15.46 12.29
N VAL A 41 -0.88 14.96 11.53
CA VAL A 41 -0.69 14.56 10.13
C VAL A 41 -0.87 15.76 9.19
N PRO A 42 -0.19 15.77 8.04
CA PRO A 42 -0.45 16.78 7.01
C PRO A 42 -1.88 16.64 6.48
N TYR A 43 -2.47 17.77 6.18
CA TYR A 43 -3.71 17.86 5.45
C TYR A 43 -3.41 18.45 4.07
N PHE A 44 -3.60 17.66 3.05
CA PHE A 44 -3.39 18.06 1.66
C PHE A 44 -4.74 18.44 1.06
N ASP A 45 -4.84 19.69 0.62
CA ASP A 45 -6.06 20.25 0.03
C ASP A 45 -5.99 20.14 -1.51
N ALA A 46 -5.28 19.30 -2.08
CA ALA A 46 -5.27 18.93 -3.48
C ALA A 46 -3.96 18.23 -3.91
N THR A 47 -4.01 17.68 -5.08
CA THR A 47 -2.97 16.94 -5.80
C THR A 47 -1.63 17.68 -5.95
N ASP A 48 -1.61 19.00 -5.92
CA ASP A 48 -0.40 19.79 -6.22
C ASP A 48 0.65 19.77 -5.10
N GLU A 49 0.28 19.94 -3.84
CA GLU A 49 1.23 19.92 -2.72
C GLU A 49 1.85 18.52 -2.51
N PHE A 50 1.05 17.45 -2.71
CA PHE A 50 1.57 16.09 -2.61
C PHE A 50 2.52 15.76 -3.76
N SER A 51 2.22 16.23 -4.96
CA SER A 51 3.09 16.09 -6.14
C SER A 51 4.41 16.82 -5.97
N GLU A 52 4.42 18.02 -5.40
CA GLU A 52 5.64 18.77 -5.10
C GLU A 52 6.49 18.07 -4.04
N MET A 53 5.86 17.50 -3.04
CA MET A 53 6.50 16.76 -1.96
C MET A 53 7.07 15.43 -2.44
N SER A 54 6.37 14.72 -3.32
CA SER A 54 6.86 13.49 -3.97
C SER A 54 8.05 13.77 -4.89
N ARG A 55 8.07 14.93 -5.56
CA ARG A 55 9.20 15.36 -6.42
C ARG A 55 10.47 15.67 -5.63
N ALA A 56 10.37 16.10 -4.38
CA ALA A 56 11.52 16.40 -3.53
C ALA A 56 12.26 15.15 -3.03
N PHE A 57 11.66 13.97 -3.17
CA PHE A 57 12.29 12.71 -2.81
C PHE A 57 12.81 11.98 -4.06
N GLU A 58 13.96 11.30 -3.95
CA GLU A 58 14.63 10.47 -5.00
C GLU A 58 13.73 9.36 -5.62
N TYR A 59 12.45 9.33 -5.29
CA TYR A 59 11.43 8.48 -5.89
C TYR A 59 11.18 8.83 -7.35
N THR A 60 11.62 10.01 -7.78
CA THR A 60 11.41 10.52 -9.14
C THR A 60 12.03 9.67 -10.22
N GLU A 61 13.22 9.08 -10.01
CA GLU A 61 13.86 8.25 -11.05
C GLU A 61 13.05 6.99 -11.38
N TYR A 62 12.49 6.32 -10.36
CA TYR A 62 11.65 5.14 -10.58
C TYR A 62 10.32 5.48 -11.28
N MET A 63 9.70 6.57 -10.84
CA MET A 63 8.40 7.03 -11.35
C MET A 63 8.49 7.49 -12.82
N HIS A 64 9.68 7.92 -13.26
CA HIS A 64 9.92 8.38 -14.63
C HIS A 64 10.44 7.28 -15.58
N GLN A 65 10.74 6.06 -15.10
CA GLN A 65 11.16 4.97 -15.97
C GLN A 65 10.08 4.65 -17.02
N PRO A 66 10.44 4.36 -18.27
CA PRO A 66 9.49 3.95 -19.28
C PRO A 66 8.81 2.64 -18.84
N ILE A 67 7.53 2.52 -19.18
CA ILE A 67 6.77 1.28 -18.91
C ILE A 67 7.25 0.24 -19.92
N SER A 68 8.13 -0.64 -19.47
CA SER A 68 8.72 -1.66 -20.35
C SER A 68 7.84 -2.91 -20.45
N PRO A 69 8.01 -3.74 -21.50
CA PRO A 69 7.34 -5.03 -21.62
C PRO A 69 7.60 -5.95 -20.41
N GLU A 70 8.79 -5.88 -19.81
CA GLU A 70 9.16 -6.68 -18.63
C GLU A 70 8.31 -6.28 -17.40
N ILE A 71 8.06 -4.98 -17.21
CA ILE A 71 7.18 -4.46 -16.14
C ILE A 71 5.76 -4.96 -16.36
N LEU A 72 5.24 -4.90 -17.58
CA LEU A 72 3.90 -5.41 -17.91
C LEU A 72 3.79 -6.92 -17.68
N ALA A 73 4.80 -7.68 -18.11
CA ALA A 73 4.85 -9.12 -17.88
C ALA A 73 4.91 -9.46 -16.38
N PHE A 74 5.69 -8.69 -15.61
CA PHE A 74 5.76 -8.83 -14.16
C PHE A 74 4.40 -8.56 -13.50
N GLU A 75 3.73 -7.44 -13.82
CA GLU A 75 2.41 -7.13 -13.26
C GLU A 75 1.37 -8.19 -13.68
N ARG A 76 1.42 -8.67 -14.91
CA ARG A 76 0.54 -9.75 -15.39
C ARG A 76 0.70 -11.03 -14.56
N GLN A 77 1.94 -11.42 -14.25
CA GLN A 77 2.21 -12.60 -13.41
C GLN A 77 1.67 -12.40 -11.98
N GLN A 78 1.84 -11.20 -11.41
CA GLN A 78 1.28 -10.87 -10.10
C GLN A 78 -0.25 -10.98 -10.10
N LEU A 79 -0.92 -10.42 -11.10
CA LEU A 79 -2.37 -10.44 -11.19
C LEU A 79 -2.93 -11.85 -11.37
N LEU A 80 -2.29 -12.72 -12.16
CA LEU A 80 -2.69 -14.11 -12.29
C LEU A 80 -2.60 -14.87 -10.96
N ALA A 81 -1.53 -14.63 -10.19
CA ALA A 81 -1.40 -15.23 -8.87
C ALA A 81 -2.43 -14.65 -7.87
N ASN A 82 -2.74 -13.36 -7.97
CA ASN A 82 -3.75 -12.71 -7.15
C ASN A 82 -5.17 -13.19 -7.49
N ALA A 83 -5.48 -13.43 -8.78
CA ALA A 83 -6.78 -13.94 -9.22
C ALA A 83 -7.14 -15.27 -8.56
N GLN A 84 -6.16 -16.18 -8.42
CA GLN A 84 -6.33 -17.46 -7.73
C GLN A 84 -6.74 -17.25 -6.26
N GLU A 85 -6.10 -16.28 -5.59
CA GLU A 85 -6.38 -15.97 -4.20
C GLU A 85 -7.74 -15.28 -4.05
N VAL A 86 -8.08 -14.37 -4.96
CA VAL A 86 -9.40 -13.72 -5.02
C VAL A 86 -10.49 -14.79 -5.17
N ALA A 87 -10.38 -15.72 -6.12
CA ALA A 87 -11.35 -16.79 -6.32
C ALA A 87 -11.54 -17.66 -5.06
N ARG A 88 -10.42 -18.01 -4.41
CA ARG A 88 -10.43 -18.79 -3.16
C ARG A 88 -11.13 -18.06 -2.02
N LEU A 89 -10.89 -16.75 -1.86
CA LEU A 89 -11.41 -15.95 -0.74
C LEU A 89 -12.86 -15.50 -0.95
N SER A 90 -13.24 -15.18 -2.19
CA SER A 90 -14.62 -14.80 -2.52
C SER A 90 -15.59 -15.97 -2.55
N GLY A 91 -15.07 -17.21 -2.58
CA GLY A 91 -15.91 -18.39 -2.79
C GLY A 91 -16.57 -18.43 -4.19
N SER A 92 -16.11 -17.59 -5.11
CA SER A 92 -16.64 -17.57 -6.47
C SER A 92 -16.10 -18.74 -7.27
N ASP A 93 -16.98 -19.42 -8.01
CA ASP A 93 -16.55 -20.43 -8.98
C ASP A 93 -15.71 -19.71 -10.06
N SER A 94 -14.49 -20.22 -10.30
CA SER A 94 -13.58 -19.71 -11.35
C SER A 94 -14.17 -19.85 -12.77
N ARG A 95 -15.34 -20.48 -12.91
CA ARG A 95 -16.09 -20.66 -14.17
C ARG A 95 -17.12 -19.56 -14.44
N SER A 96 -17.20 -18.52 -13.59
CA SER A 96 -18.07 -17.39 -13.90
C SER A 96 -17.63 -16.70 -15.19
N GLU A 97 -18.52 -16.62 -16.17
CA GLU A 97 -18.29 -15.91 -17.45
C GLU A 97 -18.12 -14.40 -17.27
N ARG A 98 -18.38 -13.90 -16.08
CA ARG A 98 -18.29 -12.48 -15.77
C ARG A 98 -16.84 -12.02 -15.62
N ARG A 99 -16.49 -10.92 -16.29
CA ARG A 99 -15.17 -10.29 -16.17
C ARG A 99 -14.94 -9.81 -14.73
N MET A 100 -13.72 -9.97 -14.23
CA MET A 100 -13.31 -9.45 -12.93
C MET A 100 -13.25 -7.92 -12.98
N ARG A 101 -13.89 -7.25 -12.04
CA ARG A 101 -13.86 -5.79 -11.87
C ARG A 101 -12.78 -5.44 -10.86
N PHE A 102 -11.72 -4.82 -11.34
CA PHE A 102 -10.49 -4.57 -10.59
C PHE A 102 -10.27 -3.06 -10.39
N LEU A 103 -9.94 -2.68 -9.17
CA LEU A 103 -9.51 -1.33 -8.82
C LEU A 103 -8.10 -1.37 -8.23
N ASP A 104 -7.19 -0.57 -8.77
CA ASP A 104 -5.86 -0.32 -8.23
C ASP A 104 -5.80 1.11 -7.67
N ILE A 105 -5.70 1.24 -6.35
CA ILE A 105 -5.55 2.52 -5.67
C ILE A 105 -4.05 2.77 -5.47
N GLY A 106 -3.55 3.91 -5.94
CA GLY A 106 -2.13 4.19 -6.07
C GLY A 106 -1.53 3.42 -7.25
N CYS A 107 -2.21 3.47 -8.40
CA CYS A 107 -1.84 2.70 -9.60
C CYS A 107 -0.58 3.19 -10.30
N GLY A 108 -0.06 4.36 -9.92
CA GLY A 108 1.05 5.01 -10.60
C GLY A 108 0.75 5.26 -12.07
N SER A 109 1.66 4.85 -12.95
CA SER A 109 1.47 4.95 -14.40
C SER A 109 0.57 3.86 -15.01
N GLY A 110 -0.07 3.01 -14.22
CA GLY A 110 -1.12 2.10 -14.67
C GLY A 110 -0.63 0.79 -15.29
N ALA A 111 0.61 0.36 -15.05
CA ALA A 111 1.12 -0.90 -15.58
C ALA A 111 0.26 -2.11 -15.17
N SER A 112 -0.23 -2.14 -13.92
CA SER A 112 -1.15 -3.17 -13.43
C SER A 112 -2.51 -3.11 -14.11
N ILE A 113 -3.00 -1.91 -14.44
CA ILE A 113 -4.27 -1.72 -15.13
C ILE A 113 -4.17 -2.22 -16.57
N ARG A 114 -3.07 -1.92 -17.27
CA ARG A 114 -2.80 -2.48 -18.60
C ARG A 114 -2.74 -4.00 -18.55
N ALA A 115 -1.99 -4.56 -17.63
CA ALA A 115 -1.89 -6.01 -17.47
C ALA A 115 -3.25 -6.67 -17.14
N ALA A 116 -4.10 -6.03 -16.33
CA ALA A 116 -5.45 -6.49 -16.04
C ALA A 116 -6.36 -6.44 -17.28
N SER A 117 -6.29 -5.36 -18.06
CA SER A 117 -7.03 -5.22 -19.32
C SER A 117 -6.62 -6.29 -20.35
N ASP A 118 -5.32 -6.61 -20.43
CA ASP A 118 -4.80 -7.69 -21.30
C ASP A 118 -5.25 -9.09 -20.84
N LEU A 119 -5.65 -9.24 -19.56
CA LEU A 119 -6.29 -10.44 -19.02
C LEU A 119 -7.81 -10.47 -19.24
N GLY A 120 -8.38 -9.44 -19.87
CA GLY A 120 -9.82 -9.31 -20.12
C GLY A 120 -10.61 -8.80 -18.92
N TRP A 121 -9.97 -8.22 -17.89
CA TRP A 121 -10.64 -7.64 -16.74
C TRP A 121 -11.18 -6.24 -17.03
N GLU A 122 -12.19 -5.84 -16.30
CA GLU A 122 -12.65 -4.45 -16.23
C GLU A 122 -11.84 -3.75 -15.14
N ALA A 123 -10.82 -2.97 -15.55
CA ALA A 123 -9.84 -2.42 -14.64
C ALA A 123 -9.87 -0.89 -14.63
N THR A 124 -9.87 -0.32 -13.43
CA THR A 124 -9.76 1.13 -13.18
C THR A 124 -8.58 1.40 -12.27
N GLY A 125 -7.77 2.40 -12.61
CA GLY A 125 -6.65 2.88 -11.78
C GLY A 125 -6.91 4.28 -11.23
N ILE A 126 -6.58 4.49 -9.95
CA ILE A 126 -6.62 5.81 -9.32
C ILE A 126 -5.24 6.12 -8.77
N ASP A 127 -4.77 7.32 -9.05
CA ASP A 127 -3.57 7.91 -8.42
C ASP A 127 -3.75 9.42 -8.28
N ILE A 128 -3.05 10.01 -7.32
CA ILE A 128 -3.09 11.46 -7.10
C ILE A 128 -1.99 12.19 -7.89
N ASP A 129 -1.03 11.48 -8.47
CA ASP A 129 0.06 12.08 -9.24
C ASP A 129 -0.36 12.34 -10.69
N PRO A 130 -0.54 13.62 -11.11
CA PRO A 130 -1.00 13.96 -12.46
C PRO A 130 0.03 13.62 -13.53
N GLN A 131 1.33 13.56 -13.20
CA GLN A 131 2.37 13.24 -14.18
C GLN A 131 2.36 11.75 -14.52
N LEU A 132 2.19 10.89 -13.49
CA LEU A 132 2.07 9.45 -13.68
C LEU A 132 0.81 9.08 -14.46
N ILE A 133 -0.32 9.67 -14.09
CA ILE A 133 -1.59 9.43 -14.78
C ILE A 133 -1.52 9.88 -16.25
N ARG A 134 -0.97 11.07 -16.54
CA ARG A 134 -0.78 11.54 -17.91
C ARG A 134 0.09 10.56 -18.70
N LYS A 135 1.26 10.19 -18.17
CA LYS A 135 2.18 9.23 -18.79
C LYS A 135 1.49 7.89 -19.09
N GLY A 136 0.75 7.36 -18.11
CA GLY A 136 0.04 6.10 -18.28
C GLY A 136 -1.04 6.15 -19.36
N ARG A 137 -1.84 7.22 -19.39
CA ARG A 137 -2.86 7.42 -20.41
C ARG A 137 -2.26 7.51 -21.82
N GLU A 138 -1.14 8.25 -21.97
CA GLU A 138 -0.45 8.41 -23.25
C GLU A 138 0.16 7.10 -23.76
N GLN A 139 0.78 6.32 -22.88
CA GLN A 139 1.53 5.11 -23.27
C GLN A 139 0.69 3.83 -23.29
N LEU A 140 -0.32 3.71 -22.42
CA LEU A 140 -1.04 2.45 -22.20
C LEU A 140 -2.49 2.46 -22.68
N GLN A 141 -3.11 3.62 -22.86
CA GLN A 141 -4.52 3.77 -23.27
C GLN A 141 -5.49 2.99 -22.36
N VAL A 142 -5.39 3.19 -21.05
CA VAL A 142 -6.19 2.52 -20.03
C VAL A 142 -6.99 3.50 -19.16
N ASP A 143 -8.01 3.04 -18.42
CA ASP A 143 -8.81 3.88 -17.51
C ASP A 143 -8.01 4.22 -16.26
N LEU A 144 -7.41 5.41 -16.25
CA LEU A 144 -6.68 5.98 -15.13
C LEU A 144 -7.35 7.30 -14.73
N ARG A 145 -7.51 7.53 -13.42
CA ARG A 145 -8.12 8.73 -12.87
C ARG A 145 -7.14 9.44 -11.93
N CYS A 146 -6.92 10.73 -12.18
CA CYS A 146 -6.13 11.59 -11.31
C CYS A 146 -7.07 12.21 -10.26
N VAL A 147 -7.28 11.50 -9.15
CA VAL A 147 -8.23 11.91 -8.10
C VAL A 147 -7.94 11.17 -6.81
N PRO A 148 -8.08 11.82 -5.63
CA PRO A 148 -8.07 11.13 -4.36
C PRO A 148 -9.21 10.09 -4.30
N ILE A 149 -8.96 8.94 -3.67
CA ILE A 149 -9.97 7.87 -3.59
C ILE A 149 -11.28 8.33 -2.93
N LEU A 150 -11.20 9.19 -1.93
CA LEU A 150 -12.37 9.73 -1.22
C LEU A 150 -13.25 10.63 -2.10
N GLU A 151 -12.70 11.17 -3.19
CA GLU A 151 -13.37 12.06 -4.14
C GLU A 151 -13.61 11.37 -5.50
N SER A 152 -13.34 10.09 -5.61
CA SER A 152 -13.33 9.35 -6.89
C SER A 152 -14.70 9.24 -7.57
N GLY A 153 -15.79 9.40 -6.82
CA GLY A 153 -17.16 9.22 -7.34
C GLY A 153 -17.46 7.80 -7.83
N LEU A 154 -16.64 6.81 -7.46
CA LEU A 154 -16.87 5.41 -7.82
C LEU A 154 -18.10 4.86 -7.12
N LEU A 155 -18.84 3.99 -7.82
CA LEU A 155 -20.08 3.44 -7.29
C LEU A 155 -19.83 2.35 -6.25
N PRO A 156 -20.54 2.35 -5.12
CA PRO A 156 -20.49 1.26 -4.15
C PRO A 156 -20.81 -0.11 -4.75
N GLY A 157 -20.23 -1.15 -4.20
CA GLY A 157 -20.51 -2.54 -4.61
C GLY A 157 -19.98 -2.90 -6.01
N THR A 158 -19.08 -2.09 -6.57
CA THR A 158 -18.64 -2.26 -7.96
C THR A 158 -17.54 -3.30 -8.11
N PHE A 159 -16.54 -3.34 -7.23
CA PHE A 159 -15.30 -4.05 -7.48
C PHE A 159 -15.23 -5.41 -6.80
N ASP A 160 -14.78 -6.42 -7.54
CA ASP A 160 -14.55 -7.77 -7.03
C ASP A 160 -13.18 -7.87 -6.36
N PHE A 161 -12.24 -7.08 -6.86
CA PHE A 161 -10.87 -7.03 -6.34
C PHE A 161 -10.37 -5.58 -6.26
N VAL A 162 -9.91 -5.19 -5.08
CA VAL A 162 -9.25 -3.90 -4.85
C VAL A 162 -7.83 -4.14 -4.38
N LYS A 163 -6.86 -3.40 -4.92
CA LYS A 163 -5.45 -3.47 -4.53
C LYS A 163 -4.98 -2.11 -4.02
N LEU A 164 -4.27 -2.13 -2.88
CA LEU A 164 -3.45 -1.02 -2.37
C LEU A 164 -2.05 -1.56 -2.12
N ARG A 165 -1.07 -1.18 -2.95
CA ARG A 165 0.31 -1.60 -2.80
C ARG A 165 1.21 -0.39 -2.64
N ASP A 166 1.90 -0.32 -1.49
CA ASP A 166 2.74 0.82 -1.09
C ASP A 166 1.94 2.16 -1.11
N VAL A 167 0.76 2.15 -0.47
CA VAL A 167 -0.18 3.29 -0.44
C VAL A 167 -0.64 3.60 0.99
N ILE A 168 -1.05 2.61 1.76
CA ILE A 168 -1.73 2.81 3.05
C ILE A 168 -0.86 3.56 4.08
N GLU A 169 0.45 3.42 4.01
CA GLU A 169 1.42 4.11 4.84
C GLU A 169 1.53 5.61 4.56
N HIS A 170 1.14 6.04 3.37
CA HIS A 170 1.17 7.45 2.93
C HIS A 170 -0.10 8.21 3.27
N LEU A 171 -1.19 7.52 3.56
CA LEU A 171 -2.50 8.12 3.76
C LEU A 171 -2.57 8.90 5.09
N PRO A 172 -3.06 10.14 5.11
CA PRO A 172 -3.30 10.88 6.36
C PRO A 172 -4.34 10.20 7.25
N ASN A 173 -5.36 9.56 6.66
CA ASN A 173 -6.40 8.82 7.37
C ASN A 173 -6.67 7.46 6.71
N PRO A 174 -5.83 6.45 6.93
CA PRO A 174 -5.99 5.13 6.33
C PRO A 174 -7.29 4.42 6.72
N LEU A 175 -7.86 4.70 7.88
CA LEU A 175 -9.13 4.10 8.28
C LEU A 175 -10.29 4.57 7.38
N GLU A 176 -10.38 5.86 7.08
CA GLU A 176 -11.40 6.44 6.21
C GLU A 176 -11.34 5.85 4.80
N VAL A 177 -10.11 5.73 4.26
CA VAL A 177 -9.90 5.10 2.96
C VAL A 177 -10.32 3.62 2.98
N LEU A 178 -10.01 2.87 4.03
CA LEU A 178 -10.42 1.46 4.13
C LEU A 178 -11.95 1.30 4.28
N VAL A 179 -12.64 2.24 4.93
CA VAL A 179 -14.12 2.27 4.96
C VAL A 179 -14.65 2.48 3.54
N THR A 180 -14.11 3.44 2.80
CA THR A 180 -14.48 3.65 1.38
C THR A 180 -14.19 2.41 0.53
N VAL A 181 -13.04 1.78 0.71
CA VAL A 181 -12.70 0.51 0.01
C VAL A 181 -13.76 -0.56 0.29
N ARG A 182 -14.17 -0.73 1.55
CA ARG A 182 -15.23 -1.67 1.92
C ARG A 182 -16.56 -1.36 1.20
N GLU A 183 -16.90 -0.09 1.07
CA GLU A 183 -18.12 0.31 0.34
C GLU A 183 -18.01 0.00 -1.14
N LEU A 184 -16.88 0.25 -1.77
CA LEU A 184 -16.61 -0.02 -3.18
C LEU A 184 -16.59 -1.51 -3.53
N LEU A 185 -16.20 -2.36 -2.58
CA LEU A 185 -16.19 -3.82 -2.79
C LEU A 185 -17.59 -4.37 -3.01
N ALA A 186 -17.74 -5.22 -4.00
CA ALA A 186 -18.93 -6.06 -4.22
C ALA A 186 -19.16 -6.98 -3.02
N PRO A 187 -20.34 -7.61 -2.88
CA PRO A 187 -20.53 -8.71 -1.94
C PRO A 187 -19.44 -9.78 -2.16
N HIS A 188 -18.80 -10.20 -1.07
CA HIS A 188 -17.63 -11.11 -1.10
C HIS A 188 -16.41 -10.59 -1.86
N GLY A 189 -16.37 -9.30 -2.20
CA GLY A 189 -15.22 -8.67 -2.82
C GLY A 189 -13.99 -8.71 -1.89
N VAL A 190 -12.81 -8.73 -2.50
CA VAL A 190 -11.54 -8.95 -1.82
C VAL A 190 -10.65 -7.72 -1.95
N VAL A 191 -9.96 -7.35 -0.88
CA VAL A 191 -8.91 -6.33 -0.90
C VAL A 191 -7.55 -6.96 -0.58
N LEU A 192 -6.54 -6.56 -1.34
CA LEU A 192 -5.13 -6.83 -1.09
C LEU A 192 -4.43 -5.55 -0.64
N LEU A 193 -3.82 -5.61 0.52
CA LEU A 193 -2.97 -4.56 1.08
C LEU A 193 -1.53 -5.05 1.12
N VAL A 194 -0.63 -4.25 0.60
CA VAL A 194 0.81 -4.46 0.67
C VAL A 194 1.46 -3.18 1.16
N THR A 195 2.30 -3.26 2.21
CA THR A 195 2.96 -2.10 2.81
C THR A 195 4.28 -2.53 3.47
N PRO A 196 5.25 -1.66 3.67
CA PRO A 196 6.44 -1.99 4.46
C PRO A 196 6.09 -2.48 5.86
N ASN A 197 6.81 -3.50 6.33
CA ASN A 197 6.71 -3.97 7.71
C ASN A 197 7.75 -3.29 8.59
N GLU A 198 7.34 -2.29 9.34
CA GLU A 198 8.24 -1.57 10.24
C GLU A 198 8.69 -2.41 11.45
N GLY A 199 7.97 -3.48 11.77
CA GLY A 199 8.37 -4.49 12.76
C GLY A 199 9.38 -5.52 12.23
N SER A 200 9.89 -5.35 11.00
CA SER A 200 10.78 -6.33 10.36
C SER A 200 12.11 -6.49 11.08
N LEU A 201 12.70 -7.68 10.97
CA LEU A 201 14.02 -7.96 11.53
C LEU A 201 15.11 -7.03 10.96
N ALA A 202 15.01 -6.69 9.67
CA ALA A 202 15.92 -5.77 9.01
C ALA A 202 15.81 -4.34 9.59
N THR A 203 14.60 -3.86 9.84
CA THR A 203 14.36 -2.56 10.48
C THR A 203 14.92 -2.55 11.90
N ARG A 204 14.61 -3.58 12.70
CA ARG A 204 15.12 -3.71 14.09
C ARG A 204 16.66 -3.75 14.14
N ALA A 205 17.29 -4.51 13.26
CA ALA A 205 18.74 -4.57 13.18
C ALA A 205 19.37 -3.20 12.83
N ARG A 206 18.79 -2.47 11.88
CA ARG A 206 19.24 -1.10 11.54
C ARG A 206 19.16 -0.15 12.73
N LEU A 207 18.10 -0.25 13.54
CA LEU A 207 17.93 0.59 14.74
C LEU A 207 19.00 0.33 15.77
N ILE A 208 19.30 -0.94 16.03
CA ILE A 208 20.35 -1.35 16.97
C ILE A 208 21.71 -0.85 16.48
N LEU A 209 22.04 -1.11 15.22
CA LEU A 209 23.33 -0.73 14.63
C LEU A 209 23.54 0.80 14.57
N ARG A 210 22.47 1.55 14.34
CA ARG A 210 22.55 3.03 14.25
C ARG A 210 22.32 3.72 15.59
N ARG A 211 22.18 2.98 16.69
CA ARG A 211 21.86 3.50 18.03
C ARG A 211 20.66 4.47 18.05
N LYS A 212 19.73 4.30 17.11
CA LYS A 212 18.52 5.11 17.03
C LYS A 212 17.40 4.42 17.80
N ARG A 213 16.70 5.17 18.65
CA ARG A 213 15.59 4.66 19.48
C ARG A 213 14.25 4.56 18.71
N THR A 214 14.21 4.93 17.44
CA THR A 214 12.96 5.12 16.70
C THR A 214 12.83 4.19 15.52
N LEU A 215 11.72 3.47 15.53
CA LEU A 215 11.16 2.70 14.40
C LEU A 215 10.61 3.64 13.29
N VAL A 216 11.27 4.75 13.04
CA VAL A 216 10.84 5.60 11.94
C VAL A 216 11.34 5.01 10.67
N ALA A 217 10.37 4.71 9.87
CA ALA A 217 10.39 4.32 8.49
C ALA A 217 11.74 4.50 7.77
N THR A 218 12.06 3.54 6.97
CA THR A 218 13.09 3.65 5.91
C THR A 218 12.89 4.91 5.07
N VAL A 219 11.68 5.46 5.07
CA VAL A 219 11.28 6.70 4.38
C VAL A 219 10.68 7.66 5.42
N PRO A 220 11.29 8.85 5.63
CA PRO A 220 10.85 9.78 6.66
C PRO A 220 9.53 10.48 6.29
N PRO A 221 8.83 11.06 7.31
CA PRO A 221 7.74 11.99 7.02
C PRO A 221 8.26 13.20 6.20
N PRO A 222 7.40 13.81 5.39
CA PRO A 222 5.95 13.60 5.31
C PRO A 222 5.53 12.44 4.39
N HIS A 223 6.47 11.69 3.83
CA HIS A 223 6.18 10.64 2.86
C HIS A 223 5.51 9.42 3.51
N HIS A 224 6.11 8.80 4.52
CA HIS A 224 5.45 7.78 5.32
C HIS A 224 4.85 8.38 6.59
N LEU A 225 3.54 8.31 6.69
CA LEU A 225 2.77 8.85 7.82
C LEU A 225 2.41 7.76 8.84
N HIS A 226 2.31 6.51 8.41
CA HIS A 226 1.96 5.37 9.24
C HIS A 226 2.97 4.23 9.09
N SER A 227 3.32 3.59 10.20
CA SER A 227 4.23 2.45 10.26
C SER A 227 3.48 1.24 10.77
N PHE A 228 3.03 0.39 9.86
CA PHE A 228 2.23 -0.78 10.19
C PHE A 228 3.09 -1.98 10.61
N ALA A 229 2.54 -2.77 11.54
CA ALA A 229 2.94 -4.12 11.86
C ALA A 229 1.71 -5.05 11.69
N PRO A 230 1.86 -6.38 11.61
CA PRO A 230 0.73 -7.28 11.38
C PRO A 230 -0.47 -7.02 12.29
N ALA A 231 -0.25 -6.89 13.59
CA ALA A 231 -1.33 -6.67 14.56
C ALA A 231 -2.04 -5.32 14.39
N THR A 232 -1.31 -4.26 14.05
CA THR A 232 -1.90 -2.93 13.87
C THR A 232 -2.65 -2.82 12.56
N LEU A 233 -2.18 -3.46 11.47
CA LEU A 233 -2.90 -3.52 10.21
C LEU A 233 -4.21 -4.32 10.35
N VAL A 234 -4.17 -5.50 10.99
CA VAL A 234 -5.37 -6.30 11.27
C VAL A 234 -6.39 -5.51 12.10
N ARG A 235 -5.96 -4.75 13.11
CA ARG A 235 -6.86 -3.89 13.90
C ARG A 235 -7.49 -2.80 13.04
N THR A 236 -6.74 -2.16 12.15
CA THR A 236 -7.25 -1.11 11.25
C THR A 236 -8.28 -1.68 10.30
N LEU A 237 -8.01 -2.85 9.70
CA LEU A 237 -8.96 -3.56 8.84
C LEU A 237 -10.27 -3.91 9.58
N ASN A 238 -10.18 -4.47 10.78
CA ASN A 238 -11.36 -4.80 11.59
C ASN A 238 -12.19 -3.55 11.94
N ARG A 239 -11.54 -2.41 12.21
CA ARG A 239 -12.25 -1.14 12.42
C ARG A 239 -12.98 -0.65 11.16
N ALA A 240 -12.42 -0.89 10.00
CA ALA A 240 -13.07 -0.61 8.71
C ALA A 240 -14.14 -1.67 8.35
N GLN A 241 -14.41 -2.65 9.23
CA GLN A 241 -15.34 -3.76 8.96
C GLN A 241 -14.94 -4.57 7.71
N LEU A 242 -13.65 -4.66 7.47
CA LEU A 242 -13.04 -5.62 6.54
C LEU A 242 -12.52 -6.79 7.34
N ARG A 243 -12.89 -8.02 6.99
CA ARG A 243 -12.47 -9.22 7.70
C ARG A 243 -11.13 -9.73 7.15
N PRO A 244 -10.02 -9.61 7.91
CA PRO A 244 -8.75 -10.17 7.50
C PRO A 244 -8.85 -11.69 7.36
N SER A 245 -8.53 -12.20 6.18
CA SER A 245 -8.52 -13.65 5.90
C SER A 245 -7.11 -14.22 6.03
N MET A 246 -6.11 -13.44 5.68
CA MET A 246 -4.71 -13.83 5.76
C MET A 246 -3.84 -12.59 5.93
N THR A 247 -2.99 -12.59 6.95
CA THR A 247 -1.98 -11.55 7.17
C THR A 247 -0.64 -12.20 7.45
N PHE A 248 0.37 -11.87 6.66
CA PHE A 248 1.71 -12.45 6.78
C PHE A 248 2.79 -11.47 6.34
N THR A 249 4.03 -11.81 6.57
CA THR A 249 5.18 -11.03 6.11
C THR A 249 6.00 -11.80 5.10
N THR A 250 6.56 -11.08 4.13
CA THR A 250 7.42 -11.64 3.08
C THR A 250 8.66 -10.77 2.87
N THR A 251 9.43 -11.06 1.85
CA THR A 251 10.66 -10.31 1.55
C THR A 251 10.60 -9.72 0.13
N PRO A 252 11.28 -8.61 -0.13
CA PRO A 252 11.34 -8.05 -1.48
C PRO A 252 11.92 -9.02 -2.52
N SER A 253 12.78 -9.95 -2.07
CA SER A 253 13.41 -10.95 -2.96
C SER A 253 12.46 -12.06 -3.41
N ASP A 254 11.30 -12.23 -2.77
CA ASP A 254 10.32 -13.25 -3.18
C ASP A 254 9.61 -12.89 -4.49
N GLY A 255 9.72 -11.64 -4.94
CA GLY A 255 9.13 -11.15 -6.18
C GLY A 255 7.60 -11.04 -6.17
N ARG A 256 6.91 -11.74 -5.29
CA ARG A 256 5.46 -11.68 -5.13
C ARG A 256 5.08 -10.55 -4.19
N TYR A 257 4.01 -9.83 -4.50
CA TYR A 257 3.46 -8.72 -3.71
C TYR A 257 4.28 -7.43 -3.69
N VAL A 258 5.37 -7.33 -4.42
CA VAL A 258 6.23 -6.15 -4.48
C VAL A 258 6.30 -5.60 -5.90
N THR A 259 6.82 -4.40 -6.07
CA THR A 259 7.06 -3.84 -7.40
C THR A 259 8.32 -4.46 -8.03
N SER A 260 8.42 -4.44 -9.36
CA SER A 260 9.63 -4.87 -10.08
C SER A 260 10.88 -4.10 -9.61
N HIS A 261 10.74 -2.81 -9.29
CA HIS A 261 11.78 -1.99 -8.71
C HIS A 261 12.26 -2.50 -7.35
N ASN A 262 11.34 -2.84 -6.45
CA ASN A 262 11.68 -3.38 -5.13
C ASN A 262 12.43 -4.72 -5.25
N VAL A 263 12.07 -5.55 -6.23
CA VAL A 263 12.82 -6.79 -6.55
C VAL A 263 14.24 -6.46 -7.01
N ALA A 264 14.40 -5.57 -7.97
CA ALA A 264 15.73 -5.17 -8.49
C ALA A 264 16.61 -4.56 -7.38
N ARG A 265 16.04 -3.67 -6.56
CA ARG A 265 16.73 -3.09 -5.40
C ARG A 265 17.15 -4.14 -4.37
N ALA A 266 16.32 -5.15 -4.12
CA ALA A 266 16.66 -6.26 -3.24
C ALA A 266 17.78 -7.13 -3.82
N GLN A 267 17.76 -7.35 -5.12
CA GLN A 267 18.83 -8.09 -5.82
C GLN A 267 20.20 -7.37 -5.72
N ALA A 268 20.18 -6.05 -5.74
CA ALA A 268 21.39 -5.21 -5.57
C ALA A 268 21.94 -5.20 -4.13
N GLN A 269 21.24 -5.79 -3.15
CA GLN A 269 21.64 -5.82 -1.74
C GLN A 269 21.84 -7.26 -1.22
N PRO A 270 22.79 -8.03 -1.76
CA PRO A 270 22.97 -9.44 -1.40
C PRO A 270 23.32 -9.66 0.08
N ALA A 271 23.99 -8.73 0.72
CA ALA A 271 24.34 -8.78 2.14
C ALA A 271 23.10 -8.82 3.08
N LEU A 272 21.94 -8.33 2.64
CA LEU A 272 20.71 -8.35 3.45
C LEU A 272 19.89 -9.64 3.26
N ARG A 273 20.20 -10.46 2.25
CA ARG A 273 19.43 -11.67 1.96
C ARG A 273 19.34 -12.67 3.13
N PRO A 274 20.41 -12.96 3.90
CA PRO A 274 20.31 -13.83 5.07
C PRO A 274 19.34 -13.28 6.12
N LEU A 275 19.43 -11.97 6.39
CA LEU A 275 18.55 -11.29 7.35
C LEU A 275 17.08 -11.34 6.92
N TRP A 276 16.80 -11.17 5.63
CA TRP A 276 15.44 -11.30 5.10
C TRP A 276 14.91 -12.73 5.21
N ARG A 277 15.74 -13.75 4.90
CA ARG A 277 15.34 -15.17 5.05
C ARG A 277 14.98 -15.51 6.50
N ILE A 278 15.84 -15.11 7.45
CA ILE A 278 15.58 -15.31 8.88
C ILE A 278 14.32 -14.54 9.30
N GLY A 279 14.22 -13.27 8.91
CA GLY A 279 13.05 -12.44 9.21
C GLY A 279 11.75 -13.06 8.69
N ARG A 280 11.75 -13.59 7.46
CA ARG A 280 10.58 -14.30 6.91
C ARG A 280 10.22 -15.54 7.74
N ALA A 281 11.20 -16.37 8.07
CA ALA A 281 10.97 -17.59 8.86
C ALA A 281 10.39 -17.28 10.26
N LEU A 282 10.74 -16.12 10.83
CA LEU A 282 10.24 -15.64 12.10
C LEU A 282 8.95 -14.80 12.01
N GLY A 283 8.33 -14.68 10.84
CA GLY A 283 7.19 -13.79 10.63
C GLY A 283 7.52 -12.29 10.72
N MET A 284 8.79 -11.95 10.55
CA MET A 284 9.35 -10.59 10.64
C MET A 284 9.97 -10.13 9.31
N GLY A 285 9.38 -10.54 8.18
CA GLY A 285 9.76 -10.10 6.85
C GLY A 285 9.58 -8.60 6.63
N ALA A 286 10.25 -8.06 5.62
CA ALA A 286 10.28 -6.60 5.36
C ALA A 286 8.99 -6.07 4.72
N VAL A 287 8.20 -6.93 4.10
CA VAL A 287 6.95 -6.58 3.44
C VAL A 287 5.79 -7.21 4.21
N LEU A 288 4.79 -6.43 4.53
CA LEU A 288 3.55 -6.85 5.17
C LEU A 288 2.45 -6.97 4.12
N VAL A 289 1.81 -8.12 4.08
CA VAL A 289 0.73 -8.44 3.14
C VAL A 289 -0.52 -8.80 3.94
N SER A 290 -1.65 -8.24 3.58
CA SER A 290 -2.94 -8.61 4.15
C SER A 290 -3.99 -8.74 3.06
N TRP A 291 -4.68 -9.87 3.08
CA TRP A 291 -5.90 -10.12 2.32
C TRP A 291 -7.10 -10.01 3.24
N ALA A 292 -8.08 -9.22 2.85
CA ALA A 292 -9.31 -9.11 3.61
C ALA A 292 -10.52 -9.16 2.68
N VAL A 293 -11.66 -9.54 3.22
CA VAL A 293 -12.92 -9.66 2.48
C VAL A 293 -13.97 -8.75 3.09
N LYS A 294 -14.89 -8.28 2.25
CA LYS A 294 -16.10 -7.62 2.69
C LYS A 294 -16.99 -8.66 3.35
N SER A 295 -17.31 -8.43 4.63
CA SER A 295 -18.25 -9.26 5.40
C SER A 295 -19.67 -9.00 4.94
#